data_4651d6eaf5c3eaaf91d24485ffc3b857
#
_entry.id   4651d6eaf5c3eaaf91d24485ffc3b857
#
_cell.length_a   1.000
_cell.length_b   1.000
_cell.length_c   1.000
_cell.angle_alpha   90.00
_cell.angle_beta   90.00
_cell.angle_gamma   90.00
#
_symmetry.space_group_name_H-M   'P 1'
#
loop_
_entity.id
_entity.type
_entity.pdbx_description
1 polymer ?
#
loop_
_entity_poly.entity_id
_entity_poly.type
_entity_poly.pdbx_seq_one_letter_code
_entity_poly.pdbx_strand_id
1 'polypeptide(L)'
;MRWPAILAAAGLLAALARPALAEPRWLACKYTDTGGKARNFFMVFDDLRNTAALLDGATLVEGTSTGITFQALRTRFPQFTVTYNRNDGALALTPVAGFGGILAGECRRSPPPPGAPNPT
;
A
#
# COMPACT_ATOMS: atom_id res chain seq x y z
N MET A 1 -18.42 -31.96 -36.73
CA MET A 1 -18.13 -30.54 -36.92
C MET A 1 -18.23 -29.71 -35.68
N ARG A 2 -18.24 -30.33 -34.54
CA ARG A 2 -18.37 -29.63 -33.25
C ARG A 2 -17.00 -29.42 -32.56
N TRP A 3 -16.00 -30.05 -33.11
CA TRP A 3 -14.66 -30.09 -32.50
C TRP A 3 -14.03 -28.70 -32.36
N PRO A 4 -14.12 -27.81 -33.37
CA PRO A 4 -13.48 -26.51 -33.25
C PRO A 4 -14.03 -25.65 -32.11
N ALA A 5 -15.33 -25.75 -31.83
CA ALA A 5 -15.94 -25.00 -30.75
C ALA A 5 -15.42 -25.44 -29.37
N ILE A 6 -15.21 -26.73 -29.19
CA ILE A 6 -14.68 -27.27 -27.94
C ILE A 6 -13.26 -26.80 -27.71
N LEU A 7 -12.46 -26.79 -28.75
CA LEU A 7 -11.06 -26.33 -28.63
C LEU A 7 -10.98 -24.85 -28.30
N ALA A 8 -11.84 -24.03 -28.85
CA ALA A 8 -11.88 -22.62 -28.56
C ALA A 8 -12.25 -22.34 -27.10
N ALA A 9 -13.19 -23.09 -26.55
CA ALA A 9 -13.56 -22.95 -25.15
C ALA A 9 -12.41 -23.32 -24.22
N ALA A 10 -11.66 -24.37 -24.52
CA ALA A 10 -10.49 -24.75 -23.73
C ALA A 10 -9.43 -23.67 -23.73
N GLY A 11 -9.21 -23.03 -24.87
CA GLY A 11 -8.23 -21.93 -24.96
C GLY A 11 -8.63 -20.73 -24.11
N LEU A 12 -9.91 -20.39 -24.07
CA LEU A 12 -10.40 -19.30 -23.23
C LEU A 12 -10.21 -19.59 -21.75
N LEU A 13 -10.50 -20.80 -21.32
CA LEU A 13 -10.31 -21.21 -19.93
C LEU A 13 -8.85 -21.12 -19.51
N ALA A 14 -7.93 -21.52 -20.37
CA ALA A 14 -6.51 -21.42 -20.08
C ALA A 14 -6.07 -19.95 -19.92
N ALA A 15 -6.60 -19.03 -20.72
CA ALA A 15 -6.29 -17.62 -20.60
C ALA A 15 -6.84 -17.02 -19.29
N LEU A 16 -8.02 -17.45 -18.86
CA LEU A 16 -8.61 -16.97 -17.61
C LEU A 16 -7.93 -17.56 -16.37
N ALA A 17 -7.26 -18.69 -16.51
CA ALA A 17 -6.55 -19.33 -15.40
C ALA A 17 -5.17 -18.72 -15.12
N ARG A 18 -4.83 -17.62 -15.75
CA ARG A 18 -3.57 -16.94 -15.50
C ARG A 18 -3.49 -16.52 -14.03
N PRO A 19 -2.37 -16.83 -13.32
CA PRO A 19 -2.25 -16.43 -11.92
C PRO A 19 -2.26 -14.92 -11.79
N ALA A 20 -2.92 -14.45 -10.75
CA ALA A 20 -2.90 -13.03 -10.41
C ALA A 20 -1.50 -12.65 -9.96
N LEU A 21 -0.91 -11.66 -10.60
CA LEU A 21 0.36 -11.10 -10.15
C LEU A 21 0.10 -10.15 -8.97
N ALA A 22 1.04 -10.13 -8.03
CA ALA A 22 1.00 -9.16 -6.97
C ALA A 22 1.08 -7.75 -7.57
N GLU A 23 0.11 -6.93 -7.25
CA GLU A 23 0.13 -5.54 -7.68
C GLU A 23 0.37 -4.67 -6.47
N PRO A 24 1.37 -3.78 -6.52
CA PRO A 24 1.55 -2.80 -5.46
C PRO A 24 0.31 -1.92 -5.34
N ARG A 25 -0.08 -1.63 -4.10
CA ARG A 25 -1.26 -0.81 -3.82
C ARG A 25 -0.82 0.51 -3.24
N TRP A 26 -1.24 1.58 -3.89
CA TRP A 26 -0.92 2.93 -3.45
C TRP A 26 -2.00 3.48 -2.53
N LEU A 27 -1.56 4.20 -1.51
CA LEU A 27 -2.42 4.88 -0.55
C LEU A 27 -2.05 6.35 -0.51
N ALA A 28 -3.06 7.21 -0.58
CA ALA A 28 -2.91 8.63 -0.31
C ALA A 28 -3.31 8.85 1.14
N CYS A 29 -2.38 9.29 1.96
CA CYS A 29 -2.55 9.43 3.40
C CYS A 29 -2.47 10.88 3.82
N LYS A 30 -3.25 11.23 4.84
CA LYS A 30 -3.19 12.55 5.44
C LYS A 30 -3.32 12.44 6.95
N TYR A 31 -2.65 13.35 7.64
CA TYR A 31 -2.72 13.43 9.10
C TYR A 31 -2.46 14.88 9.52
N THR A 32 -2.74 15.14 10.79
CA THR A 32 -2.44 16.46 11.39
C THR A 32 -1.25 16.28 12.32
N ASP A 33 -0.20 17.07 12.10
CA ASP A 33 1.00 16.99 12.93
C ASP A 33 0.80 17.64 14.30
N THR A 34 1.84 17.60 15.13
CA THR A 34 1.74 18.15 16.50
C THR A 34 1.55 19.65 16.54
N GLY A 35 1.88 20.34 15.45
CA GLY A 35 1.65 21.78 15.33
C GLY A 35 0.28 22.14 14.76
N GLY A 36 -0.60 21.16 14.56
CA GLY A 36 -1.92 21.39 13.98
C GLY A 36 -1.91 21.54 12.46
N LYS A 37 -0.82 21.24 11.81
CA LYS A 37 -0.68 21.39 10.37
C LYS A 37 -1.04 20.11 9.63
N ALA A 38 -1.83 20.24 8.56
CA ALA A 38 -2.18 19.10 7.74
C ALA A 38 -0.96 18.63 6.92
N ARG A 39 -0.71 17.33 6.92
CA ARG A 39 0.38 16.69 6.20
C ARG A 39 -0.17 15.60 5.31
N ASN A 40 0.40 15.46 4.12
CA ASN A 40 0.01 14.44 3.18
C ASN A 40 1.24 13.63 2.77
N PHE A 41 1.04 12.34 2.53
CA PHE A 41 2.08 11.48 1.98
C PHE A 41 1.47 10.33 1.20
N PHE A 42 2.27 9.70 0.37
CA PHE A 42 1.89 8.50 -0.35
C PHE A 42 2.68 7.32 0.17
N MET A 43 2.01 6.19 0.27
CA MET A 43 2.62 4.94 0.70
C MET A 43 2.18 3.85 -0.27
N VAL A 44 3.06 2.91 -0.54
CA VAL A 44 2.75 1.76 -1.38
C VAL A 44 3.06 0.50 -0.61
N PHE A 45 2.23 -0.53 -0.77
CA PHE A 45 2.47 -1.82 -0.13
C PHE A 45 2.14 -2.96 -1.08
N ASP A 46 2.76 -4.10 -0.81
CA ASP A 46 2.61 -5.33 -1.59
C ASP A 46 2.30 -6.47 -0.64
N ASP A 47 1.09 -7.02 -0.75
CA ASP A 47 0.62 -8.10 0.11
C ASP A 47 1.45 -9.37 -0.01
N LEU A 48 1.84 -9.72 -1.23
CA LEU A 48 2.55 -10.97 -1.45
C LEU A 48 4.00 -10.91 -1.01
N ARG A 49 4.63 -9.75 -1.16
CA ARG A 49 6.03 -9.56 -0.75
C ARG A 49 6.15 -9.13 0.70
N ASN A 50 5.03 -8.75 1.32
CA ASN A 50 5.02 -8.22 2.69
C ASN A 50 5.96 -7.02 2.82
N THR A 51 5.86 -6.09 1.88
CA THR A 51 6.69 -4.89 1.82
C THR A 51 5.84 -3.64 1.80
N ALA A 52 6.40 -2.56 2.32
CA ALA A 52 5.79 -1.24 2.26
C ALA A 52 6.88 -0.20 2.06
N ALA A 53 6.52 0.90 1.40
CA ALA A 53 7.46 1.99 1.15
C ALA A 53 6.74 3.33 1.21
N LEU A 54 7.44 4.32 1.67
CA LEU A 54 6.98 5.72 1.74
C LEU A 54 7.57 6.49 0.57
N LEU A 55 6.74 7.24 -0.13
CA LEU A 55 7.24 8.10 -1.20
C LEU A 55 7.75 9.41 -0.60
N ASP A 56 9.04 9.66 -0.78
CA ASP A 56 9.70 10.89 -0.35
C ASP A 56 10.25 11.58 -1.59
N GLY A 57 9.54 12.60 -2.08
CA GLY A 57 9.86 13.21 -3.35
C GLY A 57 9.72 12.19 -4.49
N ALA A 58 10.83 11.88 -5.16
CA ALA A 58 10.86 10.89 -6.23
C ALA A 58 11.47 9.55 -5.77
N THR A 59 11.72 9.38 -4.48
CA THR A 59 12.40 8.22 -3.92
C THR A 59 11.46 7.43 -3.04
N LEU A 60 11.52 6.11 -3.13
CA LEU A 60 10.82 5.23 -2.21
C LEU A 60 11.73 4.86 -1.05
N VAL A 61 11.24 5.12 0.16
CA VAL A 61 11.90 4.73 1.40
C VAL A 61 11.24 3.47 1.92
N GLU A 62 11.96 2.36 1.89
CA GLU A 62 11.41 1.08 2.30
C GLU A 62 11.20 1.03 3.81
N GLY A 63 10.05 0.51 4.21
CA GLY A 63 9.76 0.29 5.62
C GLY A 63 10.44 -0.97 6.14
N THR A 64 10.67 -0.97 7.45
CA THR A 64 11.23 -2.13 8.16
C THR A 64 10.18 -2.71 9.09
N SER A 65 10.39 -3.96 9.54
CA SER A 65 9.46 -4.66 10.43
C SER A 65 8.03 -4.63 9.91
N THR A 66 7.87 -4.86 8.60
CA THR A 66 6.58 -4.76 7.93
C THR A 66 5.75 -6.01 8.17
N GLY A 67 4.51 -5.81 8.59
CA GLY A 67 3.52 -6.87 8.73
C GLY A 67 2.22 -6.46 8.06
N ILE A 68 1.73 -7.30 7.17
CA ILE A 68 0.52 -7.02 6.41
C ILE A 68 -0.46 -8.16 6.62
N THR A 69 -1.66 -7.82 7.10
CA THR A 69 -2.78 -8.75 7.24
C THR A 69 -3.98 -8.23 6.48
N PHE A 70 -5.08 -9.00 6.48
CA PHE A 70 -6.34 -8.52 5.89
C PHE A 70 -6.87 -7.26 6.56
N GLN A 71 -6.52 -7.06 7.81
CA GLN A 71 -7.09 -6.00 8.64
C GLN A 71 -6.18 -4.80 8.76
N ALA A 72 -4.86 -5.01 8.72
CA ALA A 72 -3.92 -3.94 9.04
C ALA A 72 -2.61 -4.09 8.30
N LEU A 73 -1.99 -2.94 8.09
CA LEU A 73 -0.62 -2.81 7.65
C LEU A 73 0.15 -2.11 8.76
N ARG A 74 1.26 -2.71 9.19
CA ARG A 74 2.20 -2.07 10.11
C ARG A 74 3.57 -2.04 9.47
N THR A 75 4.21 -0.89 9.54
CA THR A 75 5.56 -0.74 9.03
C THR A 75 6.26 0.43 9.71
N ARG A 76 7.57 0.39 9.73
CA ARG A 76 8.39 1.41 10.38
C ARG A 76 9.20 2.15 9.35
N PHE A 77 9.02 3.45 9.33
CA PHE A 77 9.84 4.37 8.54
C PHE A 77 10.78 5.15 9.44
N PRO A 78 11.80 5.83 8.88
CA PRO A 78 12.69 6.61 9.73
C PRO A 78 12.00 7.68 10.57
N GLN A 79 10.91 8.26 10.08
CA GLN A 79 10.21 9.35 10.76
C GLN A 79 9.19 8.85 11.78
N PHE A 80 8.51 7.73 11.50
CA PHE A 80 7.42 7.25 12.32
C PHE A 80 7.11 5.78 12.02
N THR A 81 6.42 5.17 12.97
CA THR A 81 5.80 3.86 12.75
C THR A 81 4.36 4.06 12.30
N VAL A 82 3.96 3.34 11.26
CA VAL A 82 2.64 3.44 10.66
C VAL A 82 1.82 2.22 11.07
N THR A 83 0.58 2.47 11.47
CA THR A 83 -0.45 1.44 11.58
C THR A 83 -1.66 1.92 10.78
N TYR A 84 -2.00 1.15 9.76
CA TYR A 84 -3.10 1.47 8.87
C TYR A 84 -4.17 0.39 8.96
N ASN A 85 -5.40 0.80 9.26
CA ASN A 85 -6.54 -0.11 9.30
C ASN A 85 -7.15 -0.21 7.91
N ARG A 86 -7.10 -1.40 7.32
CA ARG A 86 -7.54 -1.62 5.95
C ARG A 86 -9.06 -1.64 5.81
N ASN A 87 -9.78 -1.80 6.90
CA ASN A 87 -11.25 -1.87 6.87
C ASN A 87 -11.90 -0.49 6.81
N ASP A 88 -11.37 0.46 7.57
CA ASP A 88 -11.97 1.79 7.66
C ASP A 88 -11.06 2.92 7.18
N GLY A 89 -9.81 2.63 6.81
CA GLY A 89 -8.88 3.64 6.36
C GLY A 89 -8.20 4.43 7.45
N ALA A 90 -8.42 4.10 8.72
CA ALA A 90 -7.83 4.84 9.83
C ALA A 90 -6.31 4.66 9.86
N LEU A 91 -5.62 5.74 10.12
CA LEU A 91 -4.17 5.79 10.17
C LEU A 91 -3.73 6.24 11.56
N ALA A 92 -2.75 5.55 12.11
CA ALA A 92 -2.08 5.97 13.35
C ALA A 92 -0.58 6.03 13.10
N LEU A 93 0.02 7.15 13.44
CA LEU A 93 1.46 7.37 13.31
C LEU A 93 2.05 7.56 14.69
N THR A 94 3.10 6.78 14.98
CA THR A 94 3.87 6.95 16.21
C THR A 94 5.22 7.55 15.84
N PRO A 95 5.48 8.82 16.17
CA PRO A 95 6.77 9.45 15.84
C PRO A 95 7.92 8.72 16.52
N VAL A 96 9.01 8.55 15.79
CA VAL A 96 10.22 7.89 16.32
C VAL A 96 10.84 8.72 17.44
N ALA A 97 10.74 10.04 17.35
CA ALA A 97 11.30 10.94 18.38
C ALA A 97 10.59 10.87 19.73
N GLY A 98 9.47 10.18 19.82
CA GLY A 98 8.81 9.92 21.10
C GLY A 98 8.09 11.09 21.74
N PHE A 99 7.97 12.22 21.06
CA PHE A 99 7.27 13.40 21.57
C PHE A 99 5.88 13.51 20.96
N GLY A 100 4.87 13.77 21.78
CA GLY A 100 3.55 14.14 21.29
C GLY A 100 2.57 13.01 21.06
N GLY A 101 2.89 11.78 21.40
CA GLY A 101 1.94 10.67 21.31
C GLY A 101 1.60 10.26 19.87
N ILE A 102 0.46 9.59 19.73
CA ILE A 102 0.03 9.04 18.44
C ILE A 102 -0.68 10.12 17.63
N LEU A 103 -0.29 10.24 16.37
CA LEU A 103 -0.95 11.15 15.43
C LEU A 103 -2.00 10.36 14.65
N ALA A 104 -3.21 10.89 14.59
CA ALA A 104 -4.30 10.26 13.88
C ALA A 104 -4.45 10.82 12.49
N GLY A 105 -4.83 9.97 11.56
CA GLY A 105 -5.05 10.37 10.18
C GLY A 105 -5.91 9.37 9.46
N GLU A 106 -5.89 9.43 8.15
CA GLU A 106 -6.60 8.49 7.30
C GLU A 106 -5.87 8.28 5.99
N CYS A 107 -6.05 7.11 5.40
CA CYS A 107 -5.56 6.80 4.08
C CYS A 107 -6.71 6.32 3.21
N ARG A 108 -6.58 6.52 1.91
CA ARG A 108 -7.51 5.97 0.93
C ARG A 108 -6.72 5.42 -0.24
N ARG A 109 -7.32 4.50 -0.96
CA ARG A 109 -6.70 3.97 -2.16
C ARG A 109 -6.53 5.07 -3.19
N SER A 110 -5.40 5.01 -3.88
CA SER A 110 -5.01 6.01 -4.86
C SER A 110 -4.31 5.32 -6.03
N PRO A 111 -4.45 5.85 -7.24
CA PRO A 111 -3.53 5.47 -8.30
C PRO A 111 -2.12 5.93 -7.95
N PRO A 112 -1.08 5.36 -8.59
CA PRO A 112 0.27 5.85 -8.36
C PRO A 112 0.36 7.34 -8.66
N PRO A 113 1.05 8.13 -7.81
CA PRO A 113 1.24 9.55 -8.11
C PRO A 113 2.04 9.72 -9.40
N PRO A 114 1.82 10.81 -10.16
CA PRO A 114 2.60 11.05 -11.37
C PRO A 114 4.11 11.06 -11.07
N GLY A 115 4.87 10.33 -11.88
CA GLY A 115 6.31 10.25 -11.71
C GLY A 115 6.78 9.35 -10.58
N ALA A 116 5.88 8.59 -9.94
CA ALA A 116 6.27 7.69 -8.88
C ALA A 116 7.11 6.53 -9.42
N PRO A 117 8.19 6.14 -8.72
CA PRO A 117 8.96 4.98 -9.14
C PRO A 117 8.18 3.69 -8.91
N ASN A 118 8.47 2.67 -9.71
CA ASN A 118 7.88 1.36 -9.51
C ASN A 118 8.54 0.68 -8.30
N PRO A 119 7.73 0.24 -7.33
CA PRO A 119 8.29 -0.56 -6.24
C PRO A 119 8.69 -1.93 -6.78
N THR A 120 9.90 -2.34 -6.49
CA THR A 120 10.42 -3.64 -6.96
C THR A 120 10.77 -4.54 -5.80
#